data_2f827c8d3bf57811497b1aeb8302d299
#
_entry.id   2f827c8d3bf57811497b1aeb8302d299
#
_cell.length_a   1.000
_cell.length_b   1.000
_cell.length_c   1.000
_cell.angle_alpha   90.00
_cell.angle_beta   90.00
_cell.angle_gamma   90.00
#
_symmetry.space_group_name_H-M   'P 1'
#
loop_
_entity.id
_entity.type
_entity.pdbx_description
1 polymer ?
#
loop_
_entity_poly.entity_id
_entity_poly.type
_entity_poly.pdbx_seq_one_letter_code
_entity_poly.pdbx_strand_id
1 'polypeptide(L)'
;MLFRSAQQGGKVGIVGYCWGGTIAWLAAAKLSGLSAAVPYYGGGILGNANLEPKVPLMAHFGERDAHIPVDGVRKLAAQHKKHQIFIYAADHGFNCDQRGSYDAPAAKQARERTLAFLRQHVG
;
A
#
# COMPACT_ATOMS: atom_id res chain seq x y z
N MET A 1 -3.54 8.16 5.13
CA MET A 1 -4.32 9.19 4.40
C MET A 1 -5.52 8.54 3.74
N LEU A 2 -6.66 9.16 3.83
CA LEU A 2 -7.87 8.70 3.17
C LEU A 2 -8.06 9.47 1.86
N PHE A 3 -8.16 8.74 0.76
CA PHE A 3 -8.42 9.32 -0.54
C PHE A 3 -9.85 8.98 -0.95
N ARG A 4 -10.64 10.00 -1.28
CA ARG A 4 -12.05 9.82 -1.60
C ARG A 4 -12.44 10.63 -2.82
N SER A 5 -13.25 10.03 -3.69
CA SER A 5 -13.81 10.70 -4.86
C SER A 5 -15.33 10.72 -4.77
N ALA A 6 -15.88 11.78 -4.20
CA ALA A 6 -17.33 11.93 -4.04
C ALA A 6 -18.03 12.12 -5.38
N GLN A 7 -17.35 12.74 -6.34
CA GLN A 7 -17.91 12.99 -7.67
C GLN A 7 -18.00 11.73 -8.53
N GLN A 8 -17.36 10.66 -8.07
CA GLN A 8 -17.35 9.38 -8.77
C GLN A 8 -18.33 8.38 -8.16
N GLY A 9 -19.47 8.86 -7.72
CA GLY A 9 -20.50 7.98 -7.18
C GLY A 9 -20.24 7.49 -5.77
N GLY A 10 -19.43 8.22 -5.01
CA GLY A 10 -19.15 7.87 -3.62
C GLY A 10 -18.12 6.77 -3.44
N LYS A 11 -17.38 6.42 -4.49
CA LYS A 11 -16.29 5.45 -4.36
C LYS A 11 -15.19 6.00 -3.48
N VAL A 12 -14.63 5.16 -2.62
CA VAL A 12 -13.64 5.57 -1.64
C VAL A 12 -12.41 4.67 -1.72
N GLY A 13 -11.24 5.28 -1.86
CA GLY A 13 -9.96 4.60 -1.75
C GLY A 13 -9.24 5.07 -0.50
N ILE A 14 -8.42 4.21 0.08
CA ILE A 14 -7.57 4.56 1.21
C ILE A 14 -6.10 4.40 0.83
N VAL A 15 -5.30 5.42 1.12
CA VAL A 15 -3.85 5.40 0.94
C VAL A 15 -3.23 5.69 2.30
N GLY A 16 -2.32 4.84 2.72
CA GLY A 16 -1.67 5.02 4.01
C GLY A 16 -0.18 4.77 3.94
N TYR A 17 0.60 5.48 4.74
CA TYR A 17 2.05 5.42 4.80
C TYR A 17 2.50 5.00 6.18
N CYS A 18 3.52 4.16 6.28
CA CYS A 18 4.04 3.68 7.55
C CYS A 18 2.93 3.02 8.37
N TRP A 19 2.63 3.55 9.55
CA TRP A 19 1.55 3.05 10.39
C TRP A 19 0.20 3.13 9.67
N GLY A 20 -0.01 4.20 8.88
CA GLY A 20 -1.20 4.33 8.04
C GLY A 20 -1.28 3.25 6.97
N GLY A 21 -0.15 2.70 6.52
CA GLY A 21 -0.12 1.57 5.61
C GLY A 21 -0.71 0.32 6.24
N THR A 22 -0.38 0.07 7.50
CA THR A 22 -0.99 -1.04 8.26
C THR A 22 -2.51 -0.83 8.38
N ILE A 23 -2.93 0.40 8.68
CA ILE A 23 -4.35 0.72 8.77
C ILE A 23 -5.06 0.49 7.43
N ALA A 24 -4.43 0.87 6.32
CA ALA A 24 -5.01 0.65 4.99
C ALA A 24 -5.21 -0.84 4.69
N TRP A 25 -4.26 -1.68 5.08
CA TRP A 25 -4.37 -3.13 4.95
C TRP A 25 -5.54 -3.67 5.78
N LEU A 26 -5.61 -3.27 7.05
CA LEU A 26 -6.68 -3.72 7.95
C LEU A 26 -8.04 -3.25 7.47
N ALA A 27 -8.13 -2.02 6.99
CA ALA A 27 -9.38 -1.47 6.45
C ALA A 27 -9.84 -2.26 5.23
N ALA A 28 -8.91 -2.61 4.33
CA ALA A 28 -9.23 -3.39 3.14
C ALA A 28 -9.77 -4.78 3.49
N ALA A 29 -9.30 -5.35 4.59
CA ALA A 29 -9.72 -6.69 5.01
C ALA A 29 -10.99 -6.69 5.85
N LYS A 30 -11.26 -5.63 6.59
CA LYS A 30 -12.32 -5.64 7.62
C LYS A 30 -13.47 -4.69 7.35
N LEU A 31 -13.26 -3.61 6.62
CA LEU A 31 -14.31 -2.60 6.41
C LEU A 31 -15.06 -2.85 5.11
N SER A 32 -16.30 -2.43 5.07
CA SER A 32 -17.08 -2.36 3.84
C SER A 32 -17.08 -0.93 3.32
N GLY A 33 -17.44 -0.75 2.06
CA GLY A 33 -17.57 0.58 1.47
C GLY A 33 -16.31 1.12 0.84
N LEU A 34 -15.18 0.41 0.93
CA LEU A 34 -13.97 0.78 0.21
C LEU A 34 -13.99 0.21 -1.21
N SER A 35 -13.40 0.95 -2.15
CA SER A 35 -13.25 0.51 -3.53
C SER A 35 -11.81 0.08 -3.84
N ALA A 36 -10.85 0.58 -3.08
CA ALA A 36 -9.43 0.24 -3.27
C ALA A 36 -8.62 0.63 -2.04
N ALA A 37 -7.45 0.01 -1.88
CA ALA A 37 -6.53 0.33 -0.80
C ALA A 37 -5.10 0.30 -1.30
N VAL A 38 -4.30 1.28 -0.86
CA VAL A 38 -2.88 1.39 -1.23
C VAL A 38 -2.04 1.61 0.03
N PRO A 39 -1.58 0.53 0.67
CA PRO A 39 -0.66 0.65 1.79
C PRO A 39 0.79 0.80 1.32
N TYR A 40 1.50 1.76 1.91
CA TYR A 40 2.93 1.96 1.73
C TYR A 40 3.65 1.48 3.00
N TYR A 41 4.58 0.55 2.86
CA TYR A 41 5.47 0.07 3.93
C TYR A 41 4.82 -0.01 5.31
N GLY A 42 3.69 -0.68 5.38
CA GLY A 42 3.00 -0.91 6.66
C GLY A 42 3.69 -2.00 7.48
N GLY A 43 4.25 -1.61 8.63
CA GLY A 43 5.01 -2.55 9.47
C GLY A 43 4.18 -3.66 10.08
N GLY A 44 2.89 -3.42 10.30
CA GLY A 44 1.99 -4.42 10.87
C GLY A 44 1.34 -5.35 9.85
N ILE A 45 1.59 -5.16 8.55
CA ILE A 45 0.95 -5.97 7.51
C ILE A 45 1.38 -7.43 7.62
N LEU A 46 2.67 -7.69 7.84
CA LEU A 46 3.17 -9.07 7.91
C LEU A 46 2.57 -9.85 9.09
N GLY A 47 2.28 -9.18 10.20
CA GLY A 47 1.59 -9.79 11.33
C GLY A 47 0.11 -10.06 11.06
N ASN A 48 -0.44 -9.49 9.98
CA ASN A 48 -1.83 -9.65 9.60
C ASN A 48 -1.95 -10.22 8.18
N ALA A 49 -0.93 -10.93 7.73
CA ALA A 49 -0.86 -11.47 6.37
C ALA A 49 -1.93 -12.52 6.07
N ASN A 50 -2.47 -13.15 7.11
CA ASN A 50 -3.54 -14.14 6.97
C ASN A 50 -4.91 -13.52 6.66
N LEU A 51 -5.06 -12.21 6.81
CA LEU A 51 -6.29 -11.53 6.45
C LEU A 51 -6.34 -11.32 4.94
N GLU A 52 -7.49 -11.57 4.34
CA GLU A 52 -7.67 -11.39 2.89
C GLU A 52 -8.34 -10.05 2.63
N PRO A 53 -7.68 -9.13 1.94
CA PRO A 53 -8.32 -7.87 1.54
C PRO A 53 -9.56 -8.15 0.67
N LYS A 54 -10.65 -7.46 0.96
CA LYS A 54 -11.92 -7.64 0.25
C LYS A 54 -12.03 -6.78 -1.00
N VAL A 55 -11.10 -5.84 -1.18
CA VAL A 55 -11.10 -4.89 -2.30
C VAL A 55 -9.76 -4.96 -3.02
N PRO A 56 -9.67 -4.46 -4.26
CA PRO A 56 -8.38 -4.37 -4.95
C PRO A 56 -7.36 -3.62 -4.09
N LEU A 57 -6.15 -4.16 -4.05
CA LEU A 57 -5.10 -3.61 -3.20
C LEU A 57 -3.78 -3.56 -3.96
N MET A 58 -3.07 -2.44 -3.81
CA MET A 58 -1.72 -2.27 -4.33
C MET A 58 -0.83 -1.83 -3.17
N ALA A 59 0.13 -2.67 -2.79
CA ALA A 59 1.04 -2.39 -1.69
C ALA A 59 2.44 -2.08 -2.20
N HIS A 60 3.14 -1.18 -1.49
CA HIS A 60 4.50 -0.78 -1.83
C HIS A 60 5.41 -0.98 -0.63
N PHE A 61 6.53 -1.65 -0.85
CA PHE A 61 7.52 -1.94 0.20
C PHE A 61 8.93 -1.65 -0.29
N GLY A 62 9.84 -1.37 0.65
CA GLY A 62 11.26 -1.21 0.36
C GLY A 62 12.03 -2.50 0.63
N GLU A 63 12.91 -2.88 -0.29
CA GLU A 63 13.72 -4.09 -0.15
C GLU A 63 14.68 -4.00 1.04
N ARG A 64 15.18 -2.81 1.33
CA ARG A 64 16.14 -2.56 2.40
C ARG A 64 15.49 -2.03 3.68
N ASP A 65 14.18 -2.19 3.81
CA ASP A 65 13.45 -1.73 4.99
C ASP A 65 13.90 -2.52 6.22
N ALA A 66 14.50 -1.83 7.19
CA ALA A 66 15.00 -2.46 8.41
C ALA A 66 13.89 -2.93 9.35
N HIS A 67 12.68 -2.42 9.17
CA HIS A 67 11.54 -2.75 10.03
C HIS A 67 10.63 -3.83 9.42
N ILE A 68 10.73 -4.06 8.11
CA ILE A 68 9.87 -4.99 7.40
C ILE A 68 10.76 -5.94 6.58
N PRO A 69 10.99 -7.17 7.05
CA PRO A 69 11.85 -8.11 6.33
C PRO A 69 11.33 -8.41 4.94
N VAL A 70 12.19 -8.27 3.93
CA VAL A 70 11.79 -8.44 2.53
C VAL A 70 11.32 -9.87 2.25
N ASP A 71 11.88 -10.86 2.94
CA ASP A 71 11.43 -12.24 2.77
C ASP A 71 9.98 -12.42 3.20
N GLY A 72 9.56 -11.71 4.24
CA GLY A 72 8.16 -11.68 4.66
C GLY A 72 7.27 -11.05 3.60
N VAL A 73 7.76 -9.99 2.95
CA VAL A 73 7.01 -9.33 1.86
C VAL A 73 6.87 -10.25 0.66
N ARG A 74 7.92 -11.01 0.33
CA ARG A 74 7.85 -11.98 -0.76
C ARG A 74 6.84 -13.09 -0.49
N LYS A 75 6.77 -13.55 0.77
CA LYS A 75 5.75 -14.53 1.17
C LYS A 75 4.36 -13.95 1.08
N LEU A 76 4.20 -12.69 1.48
CA LEU A 76 2.93 -11.97 1.38
C LEU A 76 2.47 -11.92 -0.07
N ALA A 77 3.36 -11.57 -0.98
CA ALA A 77 3.05 -11.48 -2.41
C ALA A 77 2.64 -12.85 -2.97
N ALA A 78 3.31 -13.92 -2.55
CA ALA A 78 2.97 -15.26 -2.98
C ALA A 78 1.61 -15.72 -2.44
N GLN A 79 1.26 -15.28 -1.23
CA GLN A 79 -0.01 -15.63 -0.59
C GLN A 79 -1.19 -14.86 -1.18
N HIS A 80 -0.96 -13.61 -1.60
CA HIS A 80 -2.03 -12.71 -2.07
C HIS A 80 -1.86 -12.38 -3.56
N LYS A 81 -1.88 -13.39 -4.40
CA LYS A 81 -1.64 -13.23 -5.84
C LYS A 81 -2.68 -12.40 -6.57
N LYS A 82 -3.87 -12.23 -5.99
CA LYS A 82 -4.91 -11.38 -6.57
C LYS A 82 -4.60 -9.90 -6.45
N HIS A 83 -3.67 -9.55 -5.58
CA HIS A 83 -3.33 -8.16 -5.29
C HIS A 83 -1.95 -7.84 -5.84
N GLN A 84 -1.65 -6.55 -5.97
CA GLN A 84 -0.37 -6.08 -6.49
C GLN A 84 0.52 -5.69 -5.33
N ILE A 85 1.68 -6.33 -5.23
CA ILE A 85 2.64 -6.03 -4.18
C ILE A 85 3.98 -5.75 -4.85
N PHE A 86 4.44 -4.51 -4.72
CA PHE A 86 5.67 -4.04 -5.34
C PHE A 86 6.76 -3.85 -4.29
N ILE A 87 7.97 -4.26 -4.65
CA ILE A 87 9.16 -4.11 -3.81
C ILE A 87 10.15 -3.23 -4.56
N TYR A 88 10.62 -2.18 -3.90
CA TYR A 88 11.54 -1.21 -4.49
C TYR A 88 12.92 -1.32 -3.82
N ALA A 89 13.96 -0.97 -4.56
CA ALA A 89 15.32 -0.91 -4.00
C ALA A 89 15.47 0.35 -3.13
N ALA A 90 14.79 0.36 -1.99
CA ALA A 90 14.66 1.53 -1.12
C ALA A 90 14.47 1.13 0.33
N ASP A 91 14.62 2.09 1.23
CA ASP A 91 14.46 1.90 2.67
C ASP A 91 13.03 2.20 3.13
N HIS A 92 12.77 1.99 4.42
CA HIS A 92 11.48 2.34 5.03
C HIS A 92 11.24 3.85 4.90
N GLY A 93 10.02 4.22 4.54
CA GLY A 93 9.67 5.63 4.42
C GLY A 93 10.20 6.31 3.16
N PHE A 94 10.52 5.54 2.12
CA PHE A 94 11.15 6.07 0.90
C PHE A 94 10.29 7.13 0.19
N ASN A 95 9.01 7.22 0.47
CA ASN A 95 8.11 8.19 -0.16
C ASN A 95 8.03 9.51 0.63
N CYS A 96 8.63 9.59 1.81
CA CYS A 96 8.60 10.79 2.64
C CYS A 96 9.83 11.65 2.35
N ASP A 97 9.64 12.78 1.66
CA ASP A 97 10.75 13.63 1.24
C ASP A 97 11.43 14.37 2.40
N GLN A 98 10.86 14.31 3.60
CA GLN A 98 11.46 14.88 4.79
C GLN A 98 12.34 13.89 5.56
N ARG A 99 12.42 12.65 5.10
CA ARG A 99 13.23 11.62 5.73
C ARG A 99 14.54 11.43 5.00
N GLY A 100 15.58 11.00 5.73
CA GLY A 100 16.85 10.63 5.13
C GLY A 100 16.76 9.40 4.22
N SER A 101 15.71 8.58 4.39
CA SER A 101 15.47 7.39 3.58
C SER A 101 14.71 7.68 2.29
N TYR A 102 14.40 8.95 2.00
CA TYR A 102 13.68 9.31 0.78
C TYR A 102 14.43 8.84 -0.46
N ASP A 103 13.74 8.21 -1.36
CA ASP A 103 14.27 7.72 -2.62
C ASP A 103 13.37 8.24 -3.75
N ALA A 104 13.85 9.24 -4.47
CA ALA A 104 13.04 9.91 -5.48
C ALA A 104 12.59 8.98 -6.61
N PRO A 105 13.44 8.11 -7.18
CA PRO A 105 12.99 7.17 -8.21
C PRO A 105 11.93 6.19 -7.70
N ALA A 106 12.11 5.63 -6.50
CA ALA A 106 11.14 4.71 -5.93
C ALA A 106 9.83 5.41 -5.63
N ALA A 107 9.89 6.60 -5.02
CA ALA A 107 8.71 7.40 -4.70
C ALA A 107 7.91 7.75 -5.96
N LYS A 108 8.60 8.16 -7.02
CA LYS A 108 7.97 8.51 -8.29
C LYS A 108 7.26 7.31 -8.90
N GLN A 109 7.93 6.17 -8.96
CA GLN A 109 7.38 4.97 -9.56
C GLN A 109 6.17 4.46 -8.77
N ALA A 110 6.28 4.45 -7.44
CA ALA A 110 5.17 4.05 -6.58
C ALA A 110 3.97 4.98 -6.73
N ARG A 111 4.22 6.28 -6.82
CA ARG A 111 3.17 7.27 -7.00
C ARG A 111 2.45 7.11 -8.33
N GLU A 112 3.19 6.91 -9.41
CA GLU A 112 2.60 6.71 -10.73
C GLU A 112 1.70 5.47 -10.76
N ARG A 113 2.17 4.38 -10.17
CA ARG A 113 1.39 3.15 -10.05
C ARG A 113 0.15 3.35 -9.20
N THR A 114 0.29 4.05 -8.08
CA THR A 114 -0.83 4.36 -7.17
C THR A 114 -1.90 5.17 -7.87
N LEU A 115 -1.51 6.23 -8.58
CA LEU A 115 -2.47 7.10 -9.27
C LEU A 115 -3.22 6.35 -10.37
N ALA A 116 -2.52 5.53 -11.15
CA ALA A 116 -3.16 4.73 -12.18
C ALA A 116 -4.15 3.72 -11.58
N PHE A 117 -3.76 3.09 -10.49
CA PHE A 117 -4.60 2.14 -9.76
C PHE A 117 -5.86 2.81 -9.21
N LEU A 118 -5.71 3.97 -8.60
CA LEU A 118 -6.84 4.71 -8.05
C LEU A 118 -7.80 5.18 -9.15
N ARG A 119 -7.28 5.60 -10.30
CA ARG A 119 -8.13 5.96 -11.43
C ARG A 119 -8.98 4.80 -11.89
N GLN A 120 -8.40 3.61 -11.88
CA GLN A 120 -9.10 2.40 -12.33
C GLN A 120 -10.22 2.01 -11.37
N HIS A 121 -10.03 2.17 -10.08
CA HIS A 121 -10.94 1.62 -9.07
C HIS A 121 -11.78 2.66 -8.33
N VAL A 122 -11.33 3.90 -8.26
CA VAL A 122 -12.05 4.94 -7.53
C VAL A 122 -12.60 6.01 -8.46
N GLY A 123 -11.99 6.18 -9.57
CA GLY A 123 -12.47 7.14 -10.50
C GLY A 123 -11.42 7.87 -11.21
#